data_4e7d217577c5f77a35ddd8ac924212c2
#
_entry.id   4e7d217577c5f77a35ddd8ac924212c2
#
_cell.length_a   1.000
_cell.length_b   1.000
_cell.length_c   1.000
_cell.angle_alpha   90.00
_cell.angle_beta   90.00
_cell.angle_gamma   90.00
#
_symmetry.space_group_name_H-M   'P 1'
#
loop_
_entity.id
_entity.type
_entity.pdbx_description
1 polymer ?
#
loop_
_entity_poly.entity_id
_entity_poly.type
_entity_poly.pdbx_seq_one_letter_code
_entity_poly.pdbx_strand_id
1 'polypeptide(L)'
;MSLFAVLTHILVIIVCFKRYVGQKRPGMPLTLHNTLTRTRERFEPADPERVTMYVCGPTVYNFAHIGNARPPVVFDVLARLLRRSYKLAYVRNITDVDDKINAAAESEGVSISVLTTRYLAAYHKDMEMLGVLPPDVEPKVTEHIPQIISLIEQLLKHDHAYVAEAHVLFSVASFEAYGELSGRDQEELIAGARVEVATYKKNPADFVLWKPSPVNGVGWESPWGYGRPGW
;
A
#
# COMPACT_ATOMS: atom_id res chain seq x y z
N MET A 1 18.01 -1.57 2.63
CA MET A 1 16.63 -1.91 2.22
C MET A 1 15.96 -0.59 1.87
N SER A 2 15.54 -0.44 0.63
CA SER A 2 15.07 0.84 0.10
C SER A 2 13.67 1.19 0.62
N LEU A 3 13.52 2.43 1.09
CA LEU A 3 12.34 3.07 1.67
C LEU A 3 11.15 3.23 0.69
N PHE A 4 11.25 2.68 -0.51
CA PHE A 4 10.42 3.01 -1.67
C PHE A 4 9.01 2.39 -1.69
N ALA A 5 8.57 1.72 -0.65
CA ALA A 5 7.43 0.80 -0.75
C ALA A 5 6.07 1.33 -0.25
N VAL A 6 5.94 2.54 0.29
CA VAL A 6 4.75 2.89 1.10
C VAL A 6 3.85 4.00 0.54
N LEU A 7 4.21 4.69 -0.53
CA LEU A 7 3.70 6.06 -0.72
C LEU A 7 2.85 6.39 -1.96
N THR A 8 2.14 5.48 -2.62
CA THR A 8 1.20 5.94 -3.67
C THR A 8 -0.03 5.04 -3.83
N HIS A 9 -1.22 5.65 -3.87
CA HIS A 9 -2.53 5.08 -4.22
C HIS A 9 -2.64 4.69 -5.70
N ILE A 10 -1.55 4.40 -6.34
CA ILE A 10 -1.50 3.80 -7.66
C ILE A 10 -1.09 2.36 -7.43
N LEU A 11 -1.78 1.42 -8.08
CA LEU A 11 -1.47 0.00 -8.12
C LEU A 11 0.03 -0.21 -8.40
N VAL A 12 0.87 -0.05 -7.35
CA VAL A 12 2.31 -0.17 -7.48
C VAL A 12 2.67 -1.64 -7.31
N ILE A 13 2.97 -2.28 -8.41
CA ILE A 13 3.70 -3.54 -8.39
C ILE A 13 5.16 -3.16 -8.19
N ILE A 14 5.67 -3.29 -6.97
CA ILE A 14 7.10 -3.19 -6.74
C ILE A 14 7.71 -4.53 -7.11
N VAL A 15 8.09 -4.66 -8.36
CA VAL A 15 9.02 -5.70 -8.77
C VAL A 15 10.41 -5.06 -8.72
N CYS A 16 11.20 -5.39 -7.72
CA CYS A 16 12.56 -4.88 -7.59
C CYS A 16 13.42 -5.33 -8.79
N PHE A 17 13.75 -4.39 -9.67
CA PHE A 17 14.73 -4.60 -10.72
C PHE A 17 16.14 -4.24 -10.21
N LYS A 18 17.06 -5.19 -10.24
CA LYS A 18 18.48 -4.92 -10.05
C LYS A 18 19.22 -5.45 -11.28
N ARG A 19 20.11 -4.65 -11.86
CA ARG A 19 21.05 -5.16 -12.89
C ARG A 19 21.92 -6.22 -12.23
N TYR A 20 21.72 -7.47 -12.59
CA TYR A 20 22.58 -8.58 -12.18
C TYR A 20 23.22 -9.21 -13.41
N VAL A 21 24.54 -9.28 -13.43
CA VAL A 21 25.33 -10.04 -14.42
C VAL A 21 25.61 -11.39 -13.80
N GLY A 22 24.79 -12.39 -14.10
CA GLY A 22 24.94 -13.75 -13.59
C GLY A 22 24.08 -14.76 -14.35
N GLN A 23 24.52 -16.00 -14.42
CA GLN A 23 24.05 -17.10 -15.25
C GLN A 23 22.54 -17.24 -15.41
N LYS A 24 22.09 -17.28 -16.67
CA LYS A 24 20.69 -17.47 -17.09
C LYS A 24 20.19 -18.86 -16.67
N ARG A 25 19.17 -18.92 -15.81
CA ARG A 25 18.25 -20.06 -15.83
C ARG A 25 17.39 -19.97 -17.09
N PRO A 26 17.07 -21.08 -17.79
CA PRO A 26 16.17 -21.05 -18.93
C PRO A 26 14.75 -20.79 -18.43
N GLY A 27 14.44 -19.53 -18.19
CA GLY A 27 13.09 -19.07 -17.83
C GLY A 27 12.36 -18.57 -19.08
N MET A 28 11.05 -18.68 -19.07
CA MET A 28 10.20 -18.10 -20.10
C MET A 28 10.49 -16.60 -20.22
N PRO A 29 10.67 -16.05 -21.42
CA PRO A 29 10.93 -14.62 -21.61
C PRO A 29 9.66 -13.84 -21.26
N LEU A 30 9.55 -13.42 -20.00
CA LEU A 30 8.48 -12.55 -19.52
C LEU A 30 8.86 -11.11 -19.79
N THR A 31 7.96 -10.37 -20.44
CA THR A 31 8.10 -8.94 -20.68
C THR A 31 6.99 -8.22 -19.93
N LEU A 32 7.36 -7.24 -19.12
CA LEU A 32 6.43 -6.42 -18.35
C LEU A 32 6.56 -4.95 -18.74
N HIS A 33 5.46 -4.20 -18.61
CA HIS A 33 5.52 -2.75 -18.70
C HIS A 33 6.12 -2.18 -17.40
N ASN A 34 7.21 -1.44 -17.51
CA ASN A 34 7.80 -0.73 -16.40
C ASN A 34 7.26 0.71 -16.38
N THR A 35 6.53 1.05 -15.33
CA THR A 35 5.91 2.38 -15.20
C THR A 35 6.96 3.49 -15.08
N LEU A 36 8.10 3.22 -14.46
CA LEU A 36 9.17 4.20 -14.29
C LEU A 36 9.79 4.62 -15.64
N THR A 37 10.06 3.65 -16.51
CA THR A 37 10.67 3.89 -17.83
C THR A 37 9.63 4.08 -18.94
N ARG A 38 8.35 3.77 -18.65
CA ARG A 38 7.21 3.77 -19.59
C ARG A 38 7.42 2.86 -20.81
N THR A 39 8.27 1.86 -20.68
CA THR A 39 8.60 0.90 -21.74
C THR A 39 8.25 -0.53 -21.36
N ARG A 40 8.15 -1.40 -22.37
CA ARG A 40 8.12 -2.84 -22.14
C ARG A 40 9.52 -3.35 -22.02
N GLU A 41 9.82 -4.00 -20.90
CA GLU A 41 11.15 -4.51 -20.61
C GLU A 41 11.09 -5.99 -20.28
N ARG A 42 12.17 -6.70 -20.61
CA ARG A 42 12.34 -8.07 -20.15
C ARG A 42 12.43 -8.09 -18.63
N PHE A 43 11.63 -8.95 -18.02
CA PHE A 43 11.70 -9.13 -16.58
C PHE A 43 12.99 -9.80 -16.17
N GLU A 44 13.77 -9.12 -15.35
CA GLU A 44 14.97 -9.63 -14.70
C GLU A 44 14.82 -9.42 -13.18
N PRO A 45 14.72 -10.51 -12.38
CA PRO A 45 14.56 -10.37 -10.94
C PRO A 45 15.81 -9.80 -10.29
N ALA A 46 15.63 -8.98 -9.25
CA ALA A 46 16.73 -8.44 -8.45
C ALA A 46 17.52 -9.56 -7.74
N ASP A 47 16.84 -10.62 -7.34
CA ASP A 47 17.39 -11.85 -6.79
C ASP A 47 16.93 -13.01 -7.66
N PRO A 48 17.84 -13.72 -8.35
CA PRO A 48 17.49 -14.83 -9.23
C PRO A 48 16.90 -16.04 -8.48
N GLU A 49 17.16 -16.15 -7.17
CA GLU A 49 16.66 -17.23 -6.33
C GLU A 49 15.25 -16.95 -5.79
N ARG A 50 14.87 -15.66 -5.68
CA ARG A 50 13.59 -15.27 -5.08
C ARG A 50 13.03 -14.01 -5.73
N VAL A 51 11.82 -14.09 -6.22
CA VAL A 51 11.02 -12.93 -6.65
C VAL A 51 10.07 -12.53 -5.51
N THR A 52 10.01 -11.24 -5.21
CA THR A 52 9.01 -10.67 -4.31
C THR A 52 8.04 -9.82 -5.12
N MET A 53 6.74 -10.04 -4.91
CA MET A 53 5.67 -9.28 -5.54
C MET A 53 4.73 -8.73 -4.46
N TYR A 54 4.53 -7.43 -4.43
CA TYR A 54 3.57 -6.79 -3.55
C TYR A 54 2.44 -6.16 -4.37
N VAL A 55 1.20 -6.43 -3.99
CA VAL A 55 0.00 -5.86 -4.61
C VAL A 55 -0.86 -5.23 -3.53
N CYS A 56 -1.35 -4.03 -3.78
CA CYS A 56 -2.29 -3.37 -2.87
C CYS A 56 -3.59 -4.17 -2.78
N GLY A 57 -4.02 -4.45 -1.54
CA GLY A 57 -5.23 -5.19 -1.25
C GLY A 57 -6.46 -4.28 -1.04
N PRO A 58 -7.60 -4.86 -0.66
CA PRO A 58 -8.84 -4.12 -0.46
C PRO A 58 -8.87 -3.36 0.86
N THR A 59 -9.71 -2.31 0.92
CA THR A 59 -10.23 -1.75 2.17
C THR A 59 -11.54 -2.45 2.48
N VAL A 60 -11.62 -3.16 3.60
CA VAL A 60 -12.70 -4.11 3.90
C VAL A 60 -13.83 -3.46 4.71
N TYR A 61 -14.53 -2.51 4.10
CA TYR A 61 -15.67 -1.79 4.69
C TYR A 61 -17.02 -2.15 4.07
N ASN A 62 -17.03 -2.88 2.94
CA ASN A 62 -18.23 -3.30 2.23
C ASN A 62 -17.91 -4.51 1.33
N PHE A 63 -18.94 -5.13 0.74
CA PHE A 63 -18.77 -6.18 -0.26
C PHE A 63 -17.91 -5.72 -1.44
N ALA A 64 -17.12 -6.65 -1.98
CA ALA A 64 -16.32 -6.39 -3.15
C ALA A 64 -17.21 -6.17 -4.39
N HIS A 65 -16.83 -5.21 -5.18
CA HIS A 65 -17.44 -4.93 -6.48
C HIS A 65 -16.49 -5.44 -7.56
N ILE A 66 -16.97 -5.73 -8.77
CA ILE A 66 -16.15 -6.31 -9.84
C ILE A 66 -14.87 -5.53 -10.14
N GLY A 67 -14.89 -4.21 -9.95
CA GLY A 67 -13.69 -3.39 -10.06
C GLY A 67 -12.61 -3.68 -9.02
N ASN A 68 -13.02 -4.13 -7.81
CA ASN A 68 -12.09 -4.56 -6.77
C ASN A 68 -11.49 -5.95 -7.05
N ALA A 69 -12.19 -6.79 -7.80
CA ALA A 69 -11.72 -8.11 -8.20
C ALA A 69 -10.70 -8.08 -9.36
N ARG A 70 -10.72 -7.04 -10.19
CA ARG A 70 -9.84 -6.92 -11.36
C ARG A 70 -8.35 -7.02 -10.99
N PRO A 71 -7.81 -6.26 -10.03
CA PRO A 71 -6.40 -6.37 -9.65
C PRO A 71 -6.02 -7.79 -9.16
N PRO A 72 -6.73 -8.40 -8.19
CA PRO A 72 -6.43 -9.75 -7.76
C PRO A 72 -6.39 -10.77 -8.91
N VAL A 73 -7.34 -10.74 -9.83
CA VAL A 73 -7.39 -11.66 -10.98
C VAL A 73 -6.18 -11.46 -11.90
N VAL A 74 -5.85 -10.22 -12.25
CA VAL A 74 -4.72 -9.92 -13.15
C VAL A 74 -3.39 -10.34 -12.52
N PHE A 75 -3.21 -10.05 -11.23
CA PHE A 75 -1.96 -10.37 -10.53
C PHE A 75 -1.85 -11.84 -10.13
N ASP A 76 -2.95 -12.57 -9.98
CA ASP A 76 -2.92 -14.03 -9.86
C ASP A 76 -2.36 -14.68 -11.13
N VAL A 77 -2.73 -14.21 -12.31
CA VAL A 77 -2.13 -14.68 -13.58
C VAL A 77 -0.61 -14.45 -13.59
N LEU A 78 -0.17 -13.25 -13.20
CA LEU A 78 1.27 -12.94 -13.11
C LEU A 78 1.96 -13.81 -12.05
N ALA A 79 1.36 -13.98 -10.88
CA ALA A 79 1.90 -14.83 -9.81
C ALA A 79 2.07 -16.27 -10.27
N ARG A 80 1.07 -16.86 -10.95
CA ARG A 80 1.15 -18.21 -11.54
C ARG A 80 2.27 -18.33 -12.57
N LEU A 81 2.44 -17.31 -13.42
CA LEU A 81 3.54 -17.28 -14.40
C LEU A 81 4.90 -17.21 -13.72
N LEU A 82 5.07 -16.32 -12.73
CA LEU A 82 6.31 -16.20 -11.98
C LEU A 82 6.67 -17.48 -11.22
N ARG A 83 5.70 -18.14 -10.59
CA ARG A 83 5.90 -19.41 -9.86
C ARG A 83 6.37 -20.57 -10.76
N ARG A 84 6.16 -20.49 -12.07
CA ARG A 84 6.70 -21.50 -13.00
C ARG A 84 8.22 -21.46 -13.13
N SER A 85 8.83 -20.29 -12.93
CA SER A 85 10.26 -20.07 -13.18
C SER A 85 11.03 -19.60 -11.95
N TYR A 86 10.34 -19.14 -10.91
CA TYR A 86 10.96 -18.52 -9.75
C TYR A 86 10.30 -18.97 -8.46
N LYS A 87 11.03 -18.93 -7.36
CA LYS A 87 10.46 -18.97 -6.02
C LYS A 87 9.84 -17.59 -5.75
N LEU A 88 8.52 -17.53 -5.74
CA LEU A 88 7.76 -16.29 -5.54
C LEU A 88 7.37 -16.14 -4.07
N ALA A 89 7.52 -14.91 -3.53
CA ALA A 89 6.85 -14.45 -2.32
C ALA A 89 5.83 -13.39 -2.74
N TYR A 90 4.55 -13.75 -2.78
CA TYR A 90 3.45 -12.86 -3.14
C TYR A 90 2.77 -12.30 -1.89
N VAL A 91 2.79 -11.00 -1.75
CA VAL A 91 2.19 -10.25 -0.63
C VAL A 91 1.04 -9.40 -1.14
N ARG A 92 -0.11 -9.46 -0.45
CA ARG A 92 -1.24 -8.56 -0.68
C ARG A 92 -1.81 -8.16 0.68
N ASN A 93 -1.80 -6.86 0.98
CA ASN A 93 -2.26 -6.38 2.29
C ASN A 93 -3.78 -6.32 2.39
N ILE A 94 -4.27 -6.21 3.62
CA ILE A 94 -5.65 -5.85 3.94
C ILE A 94 -5.62 -4.52 4.70
N THR A 95 -6.38 -3.55 4.20
CA THR A 95 -6.63 -2.30 4.91
C THR A 95 -7.87 -2.50 5.79
N ASP A 96 -7.63 -2.74 7.07
CA ASP A 96 -8.65 -3.04 8.09
C ASP A 96 -8.83 -1.91 9.11
N VAL A 97 -8.22 -0.75 8.87
CA VAL A 97 -8.48 0.53 9.53
C VAL A 97 -8.44 1.67 8.53
N ASP A 98 -9.50 2.44 8.44
CA ASP A 98 -9.68 3.55 7.50
C ASP A 98 -10.90 4.36 7.93
N ASP A 99 -11.04 5.62 7.49
CA ASP A 99 -12.20 6.45 7.84
C ASP A 99 -13.51 5.84 7.33
N LYS A 100 -13.51 5.17 6.18
CA LYS A 100 -14.69 4.49 5.65
C LYS A 100 -15.10 3.31 6.50
N ILE A 101 -14.11 2.57 7.05
CA ILE A 101 -14.36 1.46 7.97
C ILE A 101 -14.98 2.00 9.26
N ASN A 102 -14.42 3.08 9.82
CA ASN A 102 -14.94 3.70 11.03
C ASN A 102 -16.38 4.19 10.85
N ALA A 103 -16.67 4.90 9.75
CA ALA A 103 -18.02 5.39 9.45
C ALA A 103 -19.02 4.24 9.22
N ALA A 104 -18.61 3.17 8.51
CA ALA A 104 -19.47 2.01 8.30
C ALA A 104 -19.75 1.25 9.61
N ALA A 105 -18.76 1.06 10.46
CA ALA A 105 -18.90 0.40 11.76
C ALA A 105 -19.83 1.20 12.69
N GLU A 106 -19.66 2.53 12.73
CA GLU A 106 -20.53 3.44 13.49
C GLU A 106 -21.99 3.37 12.99
N SER A 107 -22.18 3.42 11.67
CA SER A 107 -23.50 3.33 11.04
C SER A 107 -24.22 2.01 11.33
N GLU A 108 -23.48 0.90 11.44
CA GLU A 108 -24.02 -0.42 11.76
C GLU A 108 -24.09 -0.69 13.28
N GLY A 109 -23.54 0.17 14.13
CA GLY A 109 -23.48 -0.03 15.58
C GLY A 109 -22.61 -1.22 16.00
N VAL A 110 -21.56 -1.55 15.24
CA VAL A 110 -20.65 -2.67 15.50
C VAL A 110 -19.22 -2.18 15.65
N SER A 111 -18.33 -3.02 16.21
CA SER A 111 -16.90 -2.70 16.22
C SER A 111 -16.29 -2.86 14.82
N ILE A 112 -15.17 -2.13 14.57
CA ILE A 112 -14.43 -2.27 13.31
C ILE A 112 -13.97 -3.72 13.08
N SER A 113 -13.58 -4.43 14.13
CA SER A 113 -13.16 -5.83 14.04
C SER A 113 -14.29 -6.74 13.55
N VAL A 114 -15.51 -6.56 14.02
CA VAL A 114 -16.70 -7.30 13.56
C VAL A 114 -16.98 -7.00 12.09
N LEU A 115 -16.97 -5.71 11.73
CA LEU A 115 -17.21 -5.27 10.35
C LEU A 115 -16.16 -5.83 9.39
N THR A 116 -14.89 -5.60 9.68
CA THR A 116 -13.78 -6.00 8.79
C THR A 116 -13.66 -7.52 8.67
N THR A 117 -13.90 -8.28 9.74
CA THR A 117 -13.91 -9.75 9.68
C THR A 117 -14.99 -10.26 8.73
N ARG A 118 -16.20 -9.68 8.79
CA ARG A 118 -17.32 -10.04 7.92
C ARG A 118 -16.98 -9.80 6.44
N TYR A 119 -16.54 -8.59 6.10
CA TYR A 119 -16.27 -8.22 4.71
C TYR A 119 -15.00 -8.85 4.16
N LEU A 120 -14.00 -9.12 5.00
CA LEU A 120 -12.82 -9.88 4.60
C LEU A 120 -13.19 -11.32 4.25
N ALA A 121 -14.02 -11.98 5.05
CA ALA A 121 -14.50 -13.33 4.76
C ALA A 121 -15.31 -13.38 3.45
N ALA A 122 -16.16 -12.40 3.21
CA ALA A 122 -16.90 -12.27 1.96
C ALA A 122 -15.95 -12.07 0.77
N TYR A 123 -14.96 -11.16 0.91
CA TYR A 123 -13.95 -10.92 -0.10
C TYR A 123 -13.16 -12.17 -0.47
N HIS A 124 -12.71 -12.94 0.52
CA HIS A 124 -11.98 -14.18 0.27
C HIS A 124 -12.84 -15.19 -0.49
N LYS A 125 -14.11 -15.34 -0.11
CA LYS A 125 -15.06 -16.22 -0.80
C LYS A 125 -15.29 -15.78 -2.25
N ASP A 126 -15.45 -14.48 -2.50
CA ASP A 126 -15.63 -13.95 -3.85
C ASP A 126 -14.37 -14.18 -4.72
N MET A 127 -13.18 -13.99 -4.16
CA MET A 127 -11.91 -14.25 -4.86
C MET A 127 -11.73 -15.75 -5.16
N GLU A 128 -12.09 -16.63 -4.23
CA GLU A 128 -12.07 -18.09 -4.43
C GLU A 128 -13.02 -18.50 -5.57
N MET A 129 -14.24 -17.94 -5.60
CA MET A 129 -15.22 -18.20 -6.68
C MET A 129 -14.72 -17.76 -8.06
N LEU A 130 -13.85 -16.72 -8.11
CA LEU A 130 -13.18 -16.27 -9.32
C LEU A 130 -11.93 -17.11 -9.66
N GLY A 131 -11.57 -18.09 -8.84
CA GLY A 131 -10.40 -18.94 -9.02
C GLY A 131 -9.07 -18.24 -8.71
N VAL A 132 -9.10 -17.10 -8.01
CA VAL A 132 -7.91 -16.38 -7.57
C VAL A 132 -7.28 -17.10 -6.39
N LEU A 133 -6.00 -17.42 -6.49
CA LEU A 133 -5.26 -18.03 -5.38
C LEU A 133 -4.95 -16.99 -4.29
N PRO A 134 -4.96 -17.39 -3.01
CA PRO A 134 -4.53 -16.51 -1.94
C PRO A 134 -3.06 -16.10 -2.12
N PRO A 135 -2.66 -14.91 -1.62
CA PRO A 135 -1.25 -14.54 -1.52
C PRO A 135 -0.52 -15.43 -0.51
N ASP A 136 0.82 -15.44 -0.56
CA ASP A 136 1.63 -16.16 0.42
C ASP A 136 1.62 -15.46 1.79
N VAL A 137 1.48 -14.12 1.78
CA VAL A 137 1.39 -13.29 2.99
C VAL A 137 0.31 -12.23 2.79
N GLU A 138 -0.60 -12.11 3.75
CA GLU A 138 -1.69 -11.13 3.72
C GLU A 138 -1.71 -10.29 5.01
N PRO A 139 -0.80 -9.29 5.14
CA PRO A 139 -0.66 -8.49 6.35
C PRO A 139 -1.85 -7.52 6.49
N LYS A 140 -2.31 -7.33 7.72
CA LYS A 140 -3.31 -6.31 8.08
C LYS A 140 -2.65 -5.08 8.68
N VAL A 141 -3.23 -3.91 8.47
CA VAL A 141 -2.69 -2.67 9.02
C VAL A 141 -2.70 -2.71 10.55
N THR A 142 -3.79 -3.20 11.15
CA THR A 142 -3.93 -3.27 12.62
C THR A 142 -2.91 -4.18 13.30
N GLU A 143 -2.36 -5.15 12.58
CA GLU A 143 -1.33 -6.07 13.09
C GLU A 143 0.10 -5.49 12.98
N HIS A 144 0.26 -4.28 12.37
CA HIS A 144 1.57 -3.69 12.07
C HIS A 144 1.74 -2.27 12.63
N ILE A 145 0.92 -1.87 13.60
CA ILE A 145 0.99 -0.52 14.19
C ILE A 145 2.37 -0.17 14.75
N PRO A 146 3.06 -1.05 15.50
CA PRO A 146 4.42 -0.74 15.97
C PRO A 146 5.41 -0.49 14.84
N GLN A 147 5.33 -1.24 13.76
CA GLN A 147 6.21 -1.07 12.60
C GLN A 147 5.90 0.24 11.85
N ILE A 148 4.62 0.61 11.76
CA ILE A 148 4.19 1.89 11.19
C ILE A 148 4.74 3.05 12.01
N ILE A 149 4.60 3.01 13.33
CA ILE A 149 5.15 4.03 14.23
C ILE A 149 6.66 4.14 14.06
N SER A 150 7.38 3.01 14.08
CA SER A 150 8.84 2.99 13.91
C SER A 150 9.28 3.59 12.55
N LEU A 151 8.53 3.33 11.47
CA LEU A 151 8.80 3.92 10.16
C LEU A 151 8.59 5.45 10.18
N ILE A 152 7.51 5.92 10.81
CA ILE A 152 7.22 7.35 10.93
C ILE A 152 8.32 8.06 11.75
N GLU A 153 8.79 7.44 12.86
CA GLU A 153 9.92 7.97 13.64
C GLU A 153 11.19 8.12 12.79
N GLN A 154 11.47 7.13 11.93
CA GLN A 154 12.61 7.22 11.01
C GLN A 154 12.43 8.37 9.99
N LEU A 155 11.22 8.56 9.45
CA LEU A 155 10.94 9.67 8.54
C LEU A 155 11.12 11.03 9.23
N LEU A 156 10.66 11.18 10.47
CA LEU A 156 10.88 12.38 11.28
C LEU A 156 12.35 12.63 11.53
N LYS A 157 13.10 11.59 11.89
CA LYS A 157 14.55 11.66 12.14
C LYS A 157 15.35 12.10 10.90
N HIS A 158 14.86 11.83 9.70
CA HIS A 158 15.50 12.19 8.43
C HIS A 158 14.88 13.42 7.78
N ASP A 159 14.09 14.20 8.52
CA ASP A 159 13.43 15.42 8.04
C ASP A 159 12.47 15.21 6.84
N HIS A 160 12.03 13.96 6.63
CA HIS A 160 11.02 13.63 5.62
C HIS A 160 9.58 13.74 6.14
N ALA A 161 9.41 13.94 7.43
CA ALA A 161 8.12 14.16 8.06
C ALA A 161 8.19 15.25 9.12
N TYR A 162 7.05 15.79 9.51
CA TYR A 162 6.92 16.79 10.55
C TYR A 162 5.63 16.64 11.33
N VAL A 163 5.59 17.18 12.55
CA VAL A 163 4.41 17.21 13.40
C VAL A 163 3.72 18.56 13.31
N ALA A 164 2.40 18.57 13.11
CA ALA A 164 1.57 19.76 13.11
C ALA A 164 0.17 19.43 13.65
N GLU A 165 -0.32 20.18 14.65
CA GLU A 165 -1.66 19.99 15.26
C GLU A 165 -1.98 18.54 15.61
N ALA A 166 -1.06 17.86 16.30
CA ALA A 166 -1.14 16.43 16.65
C ALA A 166 -1.21 15.45 15.45
N HIS A 167 -1.02 15.92 14.21
CA HIS A 167 -0.82 15.10 13.04
C HIS A 167 0.66 14.93 12.75
N VAL A 168 1.04 13.80 12.19
CA VAL A 168 2.35 13.63 11.55
C VAL A 168 2.14 13.58 10.04
N LEU A 169 2.85 14.43 9.32
CA LEU A 169 2.74 14.56 7.87
C LEU A 169 4.06 14.24 7.19
N PHE A 170 3.96 13.61 6.02
CA PHE A 170 5.09 13.50 5.11
C PHE A 170 5.30 14.80 4.36
N SER A 171 6.53 15.27 4.32
CA SER A 171 6.94 16.45 3.56
C SER A 171 7.30 16.04 2.13
N VAL A 172 6.40 16.23 1.19
CA VAL A 172 6.65 15.85 -0.21
C VAL A 172 7.85 16.58 -0.80
N ALA A 173 8.03 17.85 -0.46
CA ALA A 173 9.16 18.67 -0.92
C ALA A 173 10.53 18.17 -0.42
N SER A 174 10.57 17.36 0.66
CA SER A 174 11.82 16.79 1.18
C SER A 174 12.33 15.60 0.37
N PHE A 175 11.53 15.09 -0.55
CA PHE A 175 11.87 13.93 -1.38
C PHE A 175 11.83 14.31 -2.87
N GLU A 176 12.97 14.69 -3.42
CA GLU A 176 13.11 15.23 -4.78
C GLU A 176 12.52 14.30 -5.87
N ALA A 177 12.67 12.98 -5.71
CA ALA A 177 12.15 11.99 -6.64
C ALA A 177 10.66 11.64 -6.44
N TYR A 178 9.92 12.40 -5.58
CA TYR A 178 8.51 12.13 -5.37
C TYR A 178 7.68 12.42 -6.62
N GLY A 179 6.94 11.41 -7.07
CA GLY A 179 6.15 11.49 -8.31
C GLY A 179 6.84 10.90 -9.55
N GLU A 180 8.15 10.66 -9.51
CA GLU A 180 8.94 10.12 -10.63
C GLU A 180 8.34 8.81 -11.18
N LEU A 181 7.96 7.87 -10.31
CA LEU A 181 7.36 6.60 -10.73
C LEU A 181 6.04 6.81 -11.49
N SER A 182 5.19 7.71 -11.04
CA SER A 182 3.91 8.02 -11.70
C SER A 182 4.07 8.95 -12.90
N GLY A 183 5.20 9.64 -12.99
CA GLY A 183 5.48 10.69 -13.96
C GLY A 183 4.56 11.89 -13.82
N ARG A 184 4.06 12.14 -12.60
CA ARG A 184 3.24 13.30 -12.26
C ARG A 184 4.10 14.35 -11.60
N ASP A 185 3.89 15.60 -11.98
CA ASP A 185 4.45 16.74 -11.26
C ASP A 185 3.65 17.06 -9.98
N GLN A 186 4.17 17.97 -9.16
CA GLN A 186 3.52 18.33 -7.91
C GLN A 186 2.15 18.99 -8.09
N GLU A 187 1.94 19.75 -9.17
CA GLU A 187 0.66 20.42 -9.46
C GLU A 187 -0.41 19.39 -9.81
N GLU A 188 -0.09 18.38 -10.62
CA GLU A 188 -0.98 17.26 -10.91
C GLU A 188 -1.30 16.42 -9.67
N LEU A 189 -0.34 16.25 -8.74
CA LEU A 189 -0.55 15.54 -7.48
C LEU A 189 -1.52 16.32 -6.58
N ILE A 190 -1.39 17.65 -6.51
CA ILE A 190 -2.31 18.51 -5.75
C ILE A 190 -3.71 18.51 -6.38
N ALA A 191 -3.81 18.67 -7.69
CA ALA A 191 -5.08 18.64 -8.40
C ALA A 191 -5.81 17.30 -8.28
N GLY A 192 -5.08 16.19 -8.14
CA GLY A 192 -5.61 14.84 -7.92
C GLY A 192 -5.95 14.51 -6.48
N ALA A 193 -5.59 15.37 -5.53
CA ALA A 193 -5.87 15.15 -4.12
C ALA A 193 -7.38 15.30 -3.85
N ARG A 194 -7.98 14.26 -3.26
CA ARG A 194 -9.42 14.21 -2.93
C ARG A 194 -9.78 14.90 -1.61
N VAL A 195 -8.80 15.52 -0.96
CA VAL A 195 -8.94 16.09 0.38
C VAL A 195 -8.64 17.58 0.31
N GLU A 196 -9.49 18.40 0.93
CA GLU A 196 -9.25 19.83 1.11
C GLU A 196 -7.88 20.07 1.77
N VAL A 197 -7.22 21.16 1.36
CA VAL A 197 -5.93 21.54 1.93
C VAL A 197 -6.14 22.00 3.37
N ALA A 198 -5.79 21.16 4.32
CA ALA A 198 -5.90 21.49 5.73
C ALA A 198 -4.85 22.54 6.14
N THR A 199 -5.22 23.43 7.06
CA THR A 199 -4.37 24.56 7.53
C THR A 199 -3.07 24.13 8.17
N TYR A 200 -3.01 22.93 8.73
CA TYR A 200 -1.80 22.36 9.35
C TYR A 200 -0.76 21.84 8.35
N LYS A 201 -1.05 21.82 7.05
CA LYS A 201 -0.08 21.42 6.03
C LYS A 201 0.88 22.52 5.68
N LYS A 202 2.19 22.24 5.62
CA LYS A 202 3.21 23.17 5.11
C LYS A 202 3.13 23.33 3.58
N ASN A 203 2.79 22.24 2.89
CA ASN A 203 2.60 22.21 1.44
C ASN A 203 1.30 21.45 1.12
N PRO A 204 0.47 21.91 0.17
CA PRO A 204 -0.77 21.21 -0.24
C PRO A 204 -0.55 19.75 -0.62
N ALA A 205 0.61 19.39 -1.19
CA ALA A 205 0.96 18.03 -1.58
C ALA A 205 1.28 17.11 -0.37
N ASP A 206 1.58 17.68 0.80
CA ASP A 206 1.89 16.88 1.99
C ASP A 206 0.69 16.03 2.41
N PHE A 207 0.96 14.86 2.97
CA PHE A 207 -0.11 13.95 3.37
C PHE A 207 0.12 13.38 4.77
N VAL A 208 -0.98 13.02 5.42
CA VAL A 208 -0.98 12.58 6.81
C VAL A 208 -0.49 11.14 6.92
N LEU A 209 0.50 10.92 7.77
CA LEU A 209 1.03 9.60 8.15
C LEU A 209 0.36 9.07 9.41
N TRP A 210 0.12 9.97 10.39
CA TRP A 210 -0.56 9.68 11.65
C TRP A 210 -1.52 10.80 11.97
N LYS A 211 -2.74 10.49 12.40
CA LYS A 211 -3.73 11.48 12.78
C LYS A 211 -4.36 11.16 14.12
N PRO A 212 -4.72 12.17 14.92
CA PRO A 212 -5.35 11.98 16.21
C PRO A 212 -6.69 11.25 16.07
N SER A 213 -7.01 10.41 17.04
CA SER A 213 -8.30 9.78 17.18
C SER A 213 -9.05 10.38 18.38
N PRO A 214 -10.40 10.48 18.34
CA PRO A 214 -11.18 10.81 19.52
C PRO A 214 -10.93 9.77 20.64
N VAL A 215 -11.10 10.18 21.90
CA VAL A 215 -10.87 9.31 23.07
C VAL A 215 -11.67 8.00 23.01
N ASN A 216 -12.87 8.03 22.44
CA ASN A 216 -13.73 6.85 22.27
C ASN A 216 -13.66 6.27 20.84
N GLY A 217 -12.77 6.79 19.99
CA GLY A 217 -12.60 6.33 18.62
C GLY A 217 -11.54 5.23 18.51
N VAL A 218 -11.40 4.69 17.30
CA VAL A 218 -10.36 3.71 17.00
C VAL A 218 -9.00 4.39 16.94
N GLY A 219 -8.04 3.89 17.69
CA GLY A 219 -6.67 4.40 17.72
C GLY A 219 -5.75 3.58 18.59
N TRP A 220 -4.49 3.95 18.57
CA TRP A 220 -3.38 3.35 19.31
C TRP A 220 -2.53 4.44 19.92
N GLU A 221 -1.87 4.11 21.02
CA GLU A 221 -0.89 5.00 21.63
C GLU A 221 0.33 5.14 20.71
N SER A 222 0.83 6.38 20.62
CA SER A 222 2.02 6.70 19.84
C SER A 222 2.81 7.83 20.52
N PRO A 223 4.08 8.10 20.10
CA PRO A 223 4.84 9.26 20.58
C PRO A 223 4.16 10.62 20.32
N TRP A 224 3.19 10.67 19.42
CA TRP A 224 2.45 11.88 19.02
C TRP A 224 1.04 11.95 19.63
N GLY A 225 0.73 11.01 20.53
CA GLY A 225 -0.56 10.87 21.19
C GLY A 225 -1.42 9.75 20.58
N TYR A 226 -2.61 9.57 21.20
CA TYR A 226 -3.59 8.58 20.77
C TYR A 226 -4.11 8.90 19.38
N GLY A 227 -3.98 7.95 18.47
CA GLY A 227 -4.31 8.19 17.06
C GLY A 227 -4.27 6.94 16.19
N ARG A 228 -4.28 7.14 14.90
CA ARG A 228 -4.28 6.06 13.91
C ARG A 228 -3.46 6.42 12.68
N PRO A 229 -3.04 5.44 11.86
CA PRO A 229 -2.44 5.71 10.56
C PRO A 229 -3.36 6.60 9.72
N GLY A 230 -2.79 7.62 9.12
CA GLY A 230 -3.52 8.62 8.32
C GLY A 230 -3.71 8.22 6.87
N TRP A 231 -2.93 7.24 6.48
CA TRP A 231 -2.88 6.81 5.09
C TRP A 231 -2.76 5.30 4.96
#